data_58a8208932ce95af20e73a710b0f7b13
#
_entry.id   58a8208932ce95af20e73a710b0f7b13
#
_cell.length_a   1.000
_cell.length_b   1.000
_cell.length_c   1.000
_cell.angle_alpha   90.00
_cell.angle_beta   90.00
_cell.angle_gamma   90.00
#
_symmetry.space_group_name_H-M   'P 1'
#
loop_
_entity.id
_entity.type
_entity.pdbx_description
1 polymer ?
#
loop_
_entity_poly.entity_id
_entity_poly.type
_entity_poly.pdbx_seq_one_letter_code
_entity_poly.pdbx_strand_id
1 'polypeptide(L)'
;MNENYRNPRQYPPVRRRRRKRRPKWQRVLRKYWPPIRFGLICLLLLFLLISGVKGVVGLIRDAVRGEETIQQTDPVETEPTEEQISQDTQELIKQADFLAAGYDYAAAVELIQSAPGYGTDTELDAKIAEYRDADSRLKSYPKMNEITHVFFHTLVVDEARCFDGDYREKGYNLYMTTVDEFNQILESMYARGYVLVSPYDVAYEVTDETGTHFKYGDIRLPEGKIPFVMSQDDVNYYGYMIGDEDPELERPAVANANGDGFAHKIVIGEDGYPTCEYYDAAGNLLTGSYDLVPILEDFIQKHPDFSYKGARAVLGMTGYEGVFGYRTKPGHKDFLGEEAYQKEVEQAKEVAQCLRDHGWILASHTYGHPSLGQVSVERVATDTQKWEDTVESIIGDCDIILYPNGSDVAGIEKYTMDNEKFKILYDSGIRYFYNVDSSVAWCQLGDDYFRGGRRNLDGYRMYNSPGRLDDLFDAAAVFSKARPTPVSF
;
A
#
# COMPACT_ATOMS: atom_id res chain seq x y z
N MET A 1 48.23 -30.52 19.18
CA MET A 1 47.79 -31.08 20.45
C MET A 1 46.97 -30.04 21.18
N ASN A 2 45.82 -30.44 21.59
CA ASN A 2 44.74 -29.85 22.38
C ASN A 2 43.59 -29.23 21.59
N GLU A 3 42.70 -30.15 21.34
CA GLU A 3 41.30 -29.96 21.06
C GLU A 3 40.56 -29.40 22.30
N ASN A 4 39.65 -28.44 22.11
CA ASN A 4 38.59 -28.20 23.07
C ASN A 4 37.26 -28.09 22.28
N TYR A 5 36.61 -29.25 22.16
CA TYR A 5 35.21 -29.40 21.82
C TYR A 5 34.35 -28.75 22.91
N ARG A 6 33.57 -27.72 22.59
CA ARG A 6 32.45 -27.22 23.39
C ARG A 6 31.15 -27.82 22.90
N ASN A 7 30.56 -28.62 23.79
CA ASN A 7 29.27 -29.29 23.70
C ASN A 7 28.11 -28.32 23.33
N PRO A 8 27.26 -28.62 22.34
CA PRO A 8 26.09 -27.80 22.03
C PRO A 8 25.03 -27.96 23.12
N ARG A 9 24.58 -26.85 23.69
CA ARG A 9 23.49 -26.81 24.67
C ARG A 9 22.19 -27.27 23.98
N GLN A 10 21.58 -28.33 24.53
CA GLN A 10 20.23 -28.76 24.19
C GLN A 10 19.22 -27.69 24.62
N TYR A 11 18.50 -27.13 23.68
CA TYR A 11 17.34 -26.30 23.95
C TYR A 11 16.12 -27.19 24.20
N PRO A 12 15.24 -26.87 25.18
CA PRO A 12 14.04 -27.65 25.44
C PRO A 12 13.05 -27.56 24.23
N PRO A 13 12.25 -28.62 24.02
CA PRO A 13 11.33 -28.64 22.87
C PRO A 13 10.27 -27.55 23.00
N VAL A 14 10.16 -26.72 21.96
CA VAL A 14 9.14 -25.67 21.83
C VAL A 14 7.76 -26.32 21.82
N ARG A 15 6.94 -26.08 22.84
CA ARG A 15 5.54 -26.51 22.89
C ARG A 15 4.75 -25.86 21.76
N ARG A 16 4.40 -26.66 20.75
CA ARG A 16 3.49 -26.27 19.66
C ARG A 16 2.13 -25.88 20.26
N ARG A 17 1.84 -24.58 20.35
CA ARG A 17 0.47 -24.11 20.52
C ARG A 17 -0.23 -24.31 19.15
N ARG A 18 -1.17 -25.27 19.07
CA ARG A 18 -2.11 -25.35 17.94
C ARG A 18 -2.89 -24.04 17.87
N ARG A 19 -2.55 -23.16 16.92
CA ARG A 19 -3.41 -22.01 16.57
C ARG A 19 -4.76 -22.56 16.12
N LYS A 20 -5.85 -22.11 16.74
CA LYS A 20 -7.20 -22.39 16.28
C LYS A 20 -7.36 -21.75 14.90
N ARG A 21 -7.74 -22.58 13.88
CA ARG A 21 -8.07 -22.05 12.55
C ARG A 21 -9.10 -20.92 12.71
N ARG A 22 -8.80 -19.76 12.15
CA ARG A 22 -9.76 -18.64 12.13
C ARG A 22 -11.04 -19.11 11.44
N PRO A 23 -12.25 -18.89 11.99
CA PRO A 23 -13.48 -19.41 11.42
C PRO A 23 -13.77 -18.79 10.04
N LYS A 24 -14.33 -19.58 9.12
CA LYS A 24 -14.64 -19.19 7.72
C LYS A 24 -15.40 -17.87 7.60
N TRP A 25 -16.26 -17.53 8.57
CA TRP A 25 -17.02 -16.29 8.57
C TRP A 25 -16.16 -15.01 8.70
N GLN A 26 -14.98 -15.08 9.32
CA GLN A 26 -14.06 -13.94 9.39
C GLN A 26 -13.45 -13.59 8.02
N ARG A 27 -13.29 -14.58 7.12
CA ARG A 27 -12.83 -14.36 5.74
C ARG A 27 -13.92 -13.75 4.86
N VAL A 28 -15.18 -14.18 5.06
CA VAL A 28 -16.35 -13.62 4.34
C VAL A 28 -16.60 -12.17 4.79
N LEU A 29 -16.48 -11.89 6.09
CA LEU A 29 -16.53 -10.52 6.60
C LEU A 29 -15.45 -9.64 5.98
N ARG A 30 -14.22 -10.16 5.77
CA ARG A 30 -13.12 -9.39 5.18
C ARG A 30 -13.42 -8.94 3.73
N LYS A 31 -14.14 -9.75 2.95
CA LYS A 31 -14.53 -9.42 1.56
C LYS A 31 -15.63 -8.35 1.49
N TYR A 32 -16.57 -8.38 2.45
CA TYR A 32 -17.72 -7.45 2.49
C TYR A 32 -17.56 -6.37 3.57
N TRP A 33 -16.47 -6.39 4.32
CA TRP A 33 -16.21 -5.46 5.41
C TRP A 33 -15.92 -4.02 4.98
N PRO A 34 -15.17 -3.73 3.88
CA PRO A 34 -14.96 -2.36 3.45
C PRO A 34 -16.27 -1.61 3.15
N PRO A 35 -17.20 -2.11 2.33
CA PRO A 35 -18.46 -1.40 2.09
C PRO A 35 -19.38 -1.37 3.32
N ILE A 36 -19.43 -2.46 4.11
CA ILE A 36 -20.20 -2.49 5.36
C ILE A 36 -19.62 -1.51 6.39
N ARG A 37 -18.30 -1.41 6.46
CA ARG A 37 -17.61 -0.51 7.39
C ARG A 37 -17.78 0.95 6.99
N PHE A 38 -17.74 1.27 5.71
CA PHE A 38 -18.03 2.60 5.20
C PHE A 38 -19.47 3.02 5.55
N GLY A 39 -20.46 2.16 5.31
CA GLY A 39 -21.83 2.39 5.74
C GLY A 39 -22.00 2.52 7.25
N LEU A 40 -21.25 1.74 8.05
CA LEU A 40 -21.25 1.83 9.51
C LEU A 40 -20.56 3.09 10.03
N ILE A 41 -19.48 3.53 9.38
CA ILE A 41 -18.77 4.79 9.69
C ILE A 41 -19.67 5.98 9.35
N CYS A 42 -20.34 5.99 8.21
CA CYS A 42 -21.32 7.02 7.89
C CYS A 42 -22.48 7.06 8.90
N LEU A 43 -22.99 5.90 9.31
CA LEU A 43 -24.01 5.80 10.36
C LEU A 43 -23.47 6.22 11.74
N LEU A 44 -22.21 5.91 12.06
CA LEU A 44 -21.58 6.29 13.32
C LEU A 44 -21.27 7.79 13.36
N LEU A 45 -20.82 8.36 12.25
CA LEU A 45 -20.61 9.80 12.10
C LEU A 45 -21.94 10.56 12.16
N LEU A 46 -22.99 10.04 11.54
CA LEU A 46 -24.35 10.57 11.67
C LEU A 46 -24.84 10.47 13.12
N PHE A 47 -24.59 9.35 13.79
CA PHE A 47 -24.96 9.15 15.20
C PHE A 47 -24.11 10.01 16.13
N LEU A 48 -22.82 10.23 15.86
CA LEU A 48 -21.94 11.11 16.62
C LEU A 48 -22.29 12.59 16.40
N LEU A 49 -22.67 12.98 15.19
CA LEU A 49 -23.23 14.31 14.90
C LEU A 49 -24.51 14.54 15.69
N ILE A 50 -25.43 13.57 15.69
CA ILE A 50 -26.69 13.64 16.46
C ILE A 50 -26.44 13.58 17.98
N SER A 51 -25.44 12.81 18.43
CA SER A 51 -25.15 12.62 19.87
C SER A 51 -24.23 13.71 20.42
N GLY A 52 -23.30 14.21 19.61
CA GLY A 52 -22.40 15.32 19.98
C GLY A 52 -23.15 16.62 20.25
N VAL A 53 -24.19 16.90 19.46
CA VAL A 53 -25.09 18.03 19.71
C VAL A 53 -25.83 17.88 21.04
N LYS A 54 -26.24 16.65 21.44
CA LYS A 54 -26.89 16.41 22.74
C LYS A 54 -25.95 16.47 23.95
N GLY A 55 -24.66 16.07 23.77
CA GLY A 55 -23.65 16.07 24.85
C GLY A 55 -23.16 17.47 25.22
N VAL A 56 -22.91 18.31 24.21
CA VAL A 56 -22.48 19.72 24.41
C VAL A 56 -23.60 20.54 25.10
N VAL A 57 -24.84 20.29 24.74
CA VAL A 57 -26.01 20.95 25.40
C VAL A 57 -26.14 20.55 26.88
N GLY A 58 -25.76 19.30 27.25
CA GLY A 58 -25.76 18.84 28.65
C GLY A 58 -24.70 19.54 29.52
N LEU A 59 -23.48 19.68 29.01
CA LEU A 59 -22.37 20.29 29.76
C LEU A 59 -22.50 21.82 29.93
N ILE A 60 -23.15 22.50 28.99
CA ILE A 60 -23.44 23.93 29.09
C ILE A 60 -24.59 24.19 30.08
N ARG A 61 -25.50 23.25 30.24
CA ARG A 61 -26.65 23.38 31.14
C ARG A 61 -26.30 23.35 32.63
N ASP A 62 -25.20 22.68 32.99
CA ASP A 62 -24.73 22.59 34.37
C ASP A 62 -23.78 23.71 34.78
N ALA A 63 -23.22 24.46 33.82
CA ALA A 63 -22.30 25.57 34.06
C ALA A 63 -23.00 26.94 34.24
N VAL A 64 -24.27 27.07 33.94
CA VAL A 64 -25.02 28.34 33.99
C VAL A 64 -26.29 28.16 34.83
N ARG A 65 -26.13 27.89 36.14
CA ARG A 65 -27.20 28.10 37.13
C ARG A 65 -26.87 29.28 38.03
N GLY A 66 -27.01 30.47 37.45
CA GLY A 66 -27.01 31.74 38.11
C GLY A 66 -27.92 32.68 37.30
N GLU A 67 -29.00 33.03 37.92
CA GLU A 67 -30.11 33.88 37.50
C GLU A 67 -29.88 34.86 36.34
N GLU A 68 -30.66 34.72 35.26
CA GLU A 68 -31.50 35.80 34.70
C GLU A 68 -32.34 35.24 33.53
N THR A 69 -33.63 35.57 33.55
CA THR A 69 -34.67 35.13 32.62
C THR A 69 -34.46 35.79 31.27
N ILE A 70 -33.87 35.08 30.27
CA ILE A 70 -33.92 35.45 28.87
C ILE A 70 -34.64 34.31 28.13
N GLN A 71 -35.66 34.64 27.36
CA GLN A 71 -36.41 33.74 26.52
C GLN A 71 -35.42 33.06 25.54
N GLN A 72 -35.22 31.77 25.72
CA GLN A 72 -34.38 30.94 24.87
C GLN A 72 -35.28 30.47 23.73
N THR A 73 -35.08 31.01 22.54
CA THR A 73 -35.53 30.42 21.30
C THR A 73 -34.63 29.21 21.03
N ASP A 74 -35.20 28.02 20.93
CA ASP A 74 -34.51 26.82 20.48
C ASP A 74 -33.85 27.13 19.12
N PRO A 75 -32.62 26.64 18.85
CA PRO A 75 -32.07 26.75 17.51
C PRO A 75 -32.96 25.92 16.57
N VAL A 76 -33.71 26.63 15.75
CA VAL A 76 -34.44 26.05 14.62
C VAL A 76 -33.39 25.35 13.76
N GLU A 77 -33.45 24.03 13.66
CA GLU A 77 -32.80 23.32 12.54
C GLU A 77 -33.42 23.93 11.31
N THR A 78 -32.71 24.86 10.69
CA THR A 78 -33.11 25.40 9.39
C THR A 78 -32.97 24.26 8.41
N GLU A 79 -34.06 23.84 7.78
CA GLU A 79 -34.03 22.98 6.61
C GLU A 79 -33.00 23.57 5.62
N PRO A 80 -32.14 22.74 4.99
CA PRO A 80 -31.15 23.24 4.05
C PRO A 80 -31.84 24.05 2.95
N THR A 81 -31.27 25.18 2.60
CA THR A 81 -31.80 26.03 1.54
C THR A 81 -31.69 25.30 0.20
N GLU A 82 -32.54 25.67 -0.80
CA GLU A 82 -32.45 25.12 -2.16
C GLU A 82 -31.03 25.29 -2.74
N GLU A 83 -30.33 26.37 -2.38
CA GLU A 83 -28.95 26.62 -2.80
C GLU A 83 -27.96 25.63 -2.16
N GLN A 84 -28.12 25.30 -0.89
CA GLN A 84 -27.31 24.29 -0.21
C GLN A 84 -27.56 22.89 -0.78
N ILE A 85 -28.83 22.52 -1.01
CA ILE A 85 -29.17 21.23 -1.65
C ILE A 85 -28.56 21.14 -3.05
N SER A 86 -28.57 22.23 -3.81
CA SER A 86 -27.96 22.28 -5.13
C SER A 86 -26.43 22.12 -5.08
N GLN A 87 -25.76 22.77 -4.11
CA GLN A 87 -24.31 22.65 -3.93
C GLN A 87 -23.90 21.24 -3.49
N ASP A 88 -24.62 20.64 -2.56
CA ASP A 88 -24.40 19.27 -2.09
C ASP A 88 -24.60 18.26 -3.22
N THR A 89 -25.61 18.47 -4.09
CA THR A 89 -25.87 17.63 -5.26
C THR A 89 -24.73 17.74 -6.29
N GLN A 90 -24.21 18.92 -6.55
CA GLN A 90 -23.10 19.13 -7.48
C GLN A 90 -21.79 18.50 -6.97
N GLU A 91 -21.50 18.58 -5.68
CA GLU A 91 -20.33 17.91 -5.09
C GLU A 91 -20.46 16.39 -5.16
N LEU A 92 -21.68 15.86 -4.94
CA LEU A 92 -21.95 14.43 -5.07
C LEU A 92 -21.81 13.95 -6.52
N ILE A 93 -22.27 14.71 -7.51
CA ILE A 93 -22.07 14.42 -8.93
C ILE A 93 -20.57 14.39 -9.26
N LYS A 94 -19.79 15.35 -8.76
CA LYS A 94 -18.35 15.40 -8.98
C LYS A 94 -17.63 14.17 -8.41
N GLN A 95 -18.03 13.71 -7.21
CA GLN A 95 -17.50 12.49 -6.62
C GLN A 95 -17.88 11.25 -7.44
N ALA A 96 -19.12 11.18 -7.94
CA ALA A 96 -19.57 10.10 -8.82
C ALA A 96 -18.83 10.12 -10.17
N ASP A 97 -18.60 11.29 -10.75
CA ASP A 97 -17.80 11.44 -11.97
C ASP A 97 -16.35 10.96 -11.76
N PHE A 98 -15.75 11.20 -10.60
CA PHE A 98 -14.42 10.69 -10.26
C PHE A 98 -14.40 9.15 -10.18
N LEU A 99 -15.41 8.54 -9.53
CA LEU A 99 -15.56 7.08 -9.50
C LEU A 99 -15.76 6.50 -10.90
N ALA A 100 -16.62 7.12 -11.70
CA ALA A 100 -16.91 6.71 -13.08
C ALA A 100 -15.67 6.83 -13.99
N ALA A 101 -14.87 7.89 -13.81
CA ALA A 101 -13.62 8.06 -14.53
C ALA A 101 -12.61 6.92 -14.19
N GLY A 102 -12.61 6.43 -12.95
CA GLY A 102 -11.89 5.24 -12.52
C GLY A 102 -12.58 3.90 -12.87
N TYR A 103 -13.54 3.90 -13.77
CA TYR A 103 -14.29 2.71 -14.23
C TYR A 103 -15.18 2.06 -13.17
N ASP A 104 -15.40 2.68 -12.01
CA ASP A 104 -16.34 2.18 -10.98
C ASP A 104 -17.74 2.75 -11.17
N TYR A 105 -18.33 2.43 -12.34
CA TYR A 105 -19.66 2.90 -12.69
C TYR A 105 -20.74 2.40 -11.74
N ALA A 106 -20.54 1.24 -11.12
CA ALA A 106 -21.50 0.71 -10.15
C ALA A 106 -21.52 1.58 -8.89
N ALA A 107 -20.36 1.92 -8.33
CA ALA A 107 -20.26 2.82 -7.18
C ALA A 107 -20.74 4.23 -7.52
N ALA A 108 -20.43 4.76 -8.72
CA ALA A 108 -20.93 6.05 -9.19
C ALA A 108 -22.46 6.09 -9.25
N VAL A 109 -23.10 5.05 -9.79
CA VAL A 109 -24.57 4.94 -9.82
C VAL A 109 -25.13 4.84 -8.41
N GLU A 110 -24.56 4.04 -7.52
CA GLU A 110 -25.00 3.91 -6.13
C GLU A 110 -24.89 5.25 -5.39
N LEU A 111 -23.81 5.99 -5.60
CA LEU A 111 -23.62 7.31 -5.01
C LEU A 111 -24.70 8.31 -5.47
N ILE A 112 -24.98 8.40 -6.79
CA ILE A 112 -26.05 9.26 -7.31
C ILE A 112 -27.42 8.84 -6.76
N GLN A 113 -27.69 7.54 -6.62
CA GLN A 113 -28.94 7.04 -6.06
C GLN A 113 -29.12 7.38 -4.59
N SER A 114 -28.06 7.71 -3.87
CA SER A 114 -28.11 8.17 -2.48
C SER A 114 -28.43 9.67 -2.33
N ALA A 115 -28.41 10.42 -3.45
CA ALA A 115 -28.60 11.86 -3.43
C ALA A 115 -30.02 12.26 -3.00
N PRO A 116 -30.20 13.35 -2.25
CA PRO A 116 -31.49 13.98 -2.06
C PRO A 116 -32.08 14.38 -3.43
N GLY A 117 -33.32 13.98 -3.71
CA GLY A 117 -33.96 14.29 -4.99
C GLY A 117 -33.80 13.22 -6.07
N TYR A 118 -33.09 12.13 -5.83
CA TYR A 118 -33.05 10.98 -6.74
C TYR A 118 -34.47 10.51 -7.11
N GLY A 119 -34.70 10.27 -8.41
CA GLY A 119 -35.99 9.88 -8.96
C GLY A 119 -36.93 11.04 -9.27
N THR A 120 -36.55 12.30 -8.96
CA THR A 120 -37.29 13.53 -9.32
C THR A 120 -36.38 14.54 -10.04
N ASP A 121 -35.08 14.42 -9.88
CA ASP A 121 -34.08 15.28 -10.52
C ASP A 121 -33.61 14.67 -11.85
N THR A 122 -33.88 15.36 -12.95
CA THR A 122 -33.54 14.90 -14.29
C THR A 122 -32.04 14.92 -14.58
N GLU A 123 -31.22 15.70 -13.85
CA GLU A 123 -29.76 15.71 -13.97
C GLU A 123 -29.16 14.42 -13.37
N LEU A 124 -29.63 14.00 -12.19
CA LEU A 124 -29.21 12.75 -11.57
C LEU A 124 -29.58 11.53 -12.42
N ASP A 125 -30.79 11.52 -12.99
CA ASP A 125 -31.22 10.44 -13.88
C ASP A 125 -30.37 10.36 -15.15
N ALA A 126 -30.03 11.56 -15.74
CA ALA A 126 -29.13 11.64 -16.90
C ALA A 126 -27.73 11.12 -16.60
N LYS A 127 -27.16 11.43 -15.43
CA LYS A 127 -25.85 10.91 -14.99
C LYS A 127 -25.86 9.39 -14.83
N ILE A 128 -26.88 8.81 -14.25
CA ILE A 128 -27.02 7.35 -14.16
C ILE A 128 -27.09 6.71 -15.54
N ALA A 129 -27.83 7.31 -16.47
CA ALA A 129 -27.90 6.80 -17.85
C ALA A 129 -26.54 6.87 -18.55
N GLU A 130 -25.79 7.96 -18.38
CA GLU A 130 -24.42 8.14 -18.89
C GLU A 130 -23.48 7.03 -18.36
N TYR A 131 -23.46 6.79 -17.03
CA TYR A 131 -22.59 5.78 -16.43
C TYR A 131 -22.94 4.35 -16.87
N ARG A 132 -24.23 4.02 -16.97
CA ARG A 132 -24.68 2.71 -17.47
C ARG A 132 -24.32 2.47 -18.93
N ASP A 133 -24.42 3.52 -19.76
CA ASP A 133 -24.02 3.46 -21.15
C ASP A 133 -22.50 3.27 -21.27
N ALA A 134 -21.70 4.02 -20.49
CA ALA A 134 -20.26 3.88 -20.44
C ALA A 134 -19.84 2.48 -19.96
N ASP A 135 -20.44 1.95 -18.88
CA ASP A 135 -20.18 0.57 -18.40
C ASP A 135 -20.47 -0.47 -19.47
N SER A 136 -21.56 -0.30 -20.24
CA SER A 136 -21.95 -1.24 -21.30
C SER A 136 -20.93 -1.37 -22.44
N ARG A 137 -20.07 -0.36 -22.63
CA ARG A 137 -19.02 -0.32 -23.65
C ARG A 137 -17.71 -0.95 -23.21
N LEU A 138 -17.54 -1.23 -21.90
CA LEU A 138 -16.33 -1.87 -21.41
C LEU A 138 -16.20 -3.29 -21.94
N LYS A 139 -14.96 -3.74 -22.15
CA LYS A 139 -14.59 -5.06 -22.62
C LYS A 139 -13.78 -5.79 -21.54
N SER A 140 -14.08 -7.05 -21.31
CA SER A 140 -13.25 -7.90 -20.49
C SER A 140 -11.85 -8.02 -21.08
N TYR A 141 -10.82 -7.80 -20.27
CA TYR A 141 -9.43 -7.93 -20.72
C TYR A 141 -9.11 -9.40 -21.02
N PRO A 142 -8.66 -9.72 -22.25
CA PRO A 142 -8.61 -11.11 -22.68
C PRO A 142 -7.42 -11.91 -22.14
N LYS A 143 -6.38 -11.22 -21.60
CA LYS A 143 -5.10 -11.82 -21.25
C LYS A 143 -4.79 -11.69 -19.76
N MET A 144 -5.71 -12.17 -18.91
CA MET A 144 -5.60 -12.07 -17.46
C MET A 144 -4.32 -12.73 -16.91
N ASN A 145 -3.74 -13.69 -17.62
CA ASN A 145 -2.48 -14.35 -17.29
C ASN A 145 -1.22 -13.61 -17.79
N GLU A 146 -1.38 -12.50 -18.51
CA GLU A 146 -0.29 -11.69 -19.07
C GLU A 146 -0.24 -10.29 -18.47
N ILE A 147 -0.88 -10.04 -17.34
CA ILE A 147 -0.84 -8.74 -16.65
C ILE A 147 0.52 -8.56 -16.01
N THR A 148 1.23 -7.51 -16.44
CA THR A 148 2.57 -7.18 -15.90
C THR A 148 2.46 -6.63 -14.48
N HIS A 149 3.43 -6.98 -13.63
CA HIS A 149 3.59 -6.40 -12.30
C HIS A 149 4.96 -5.70 -12.25
N VAL A 150 4.96 -4.40 -12.06
CA VAL A 150 6.17 -3.60 -11.95
C VAL A 150 6.45 -3.23 -10.49
N PHE A 151 7.73 -3.08 -10.12
CA PHE A 151 8.04 -2.66 -8.76
C PHE A 151 9.21 -1.68 -8.68
N PHE A 152 9.20 -0.94 -7.61
CA PHE A 152 10.17 0.08 -7.23
C PHE A 152 10.64 -0.15 -5.79
N HIS A 153 11.71 0.53 -5.39
CA HIS A 153 12.08 0.78 -3.99
C HIS A 153 11.79 2.24 -3.65
N THR A 154 12.16 2.69 -2.44
CA THR A 154 12.08 4.10 -2.05
C THR A 154 12.76 4.99 -3.08
N LEU A 155 12.09 6.10 -3.47
CA LEU A 155 12.56 6.96 -4.55
C LEU A 155 13.65 7.92 -4.08
N VAL A 156 14.62 8.18 -4.95
CA VAL A 156 15.64 9.22 -4.73
C VAL A 156 15.04 10.59 -5.00
N VAL A 157 15.01 11.44 -3.97
CA VAL A 157 14.51 12.83 -4.06
C VAL A 157 15.63 13.78 -4.47
N ASP A 158 16.80 13.64 -3.84
CA ASP A 158 17.98 14.51 -4.07
C ASP A 158 19.13 13.69 -4.65
N GLU A 159 19.26 13.73 -5.97
CA GLU A 159 20.27 12.99 -6.70
C GLU A 159 21.71 13.39 -6.32
N ALA A 160 21.93 14.65 -5.92
CA ALA A 160 23.25 15.12 -5.54
C ALA A 160 23.73 14.56 -4.20
N ARG A 161 22.81 14.27 -3.29
CA ARG A 161 23.11 13.58 -2.01
C ARG A 161 23.19 12.08 -2.16
N CYS A 162 22.41 11.53 -3.09
CA CYS A 162 22.33 10.09 -3.32
C CYS A 162 23.51 9.58 -4.16
N PHE A 163 24.00 10.40 -5.12
CA PHE A 163 25.08 10.07 -6.03
C PHE A 163 26.30 10.96 -5.74
N ASP A 164 26.81 10.89 -4.52
CA ASP A 164 27.87 11.76 -3.98
C ASP A 164 29.26 11.09 -3.96
N GLY A 165 29.36 9.84 -4.43
CA GLY A 165 30.60 9.08 -4.48
C GLY A 165 30.91 8.28 -3.22
N ASP A 166 30.00 8.23 -2.26
CA ASP A 166 30.15 7.41 -1.06
C ASP A 166 29.94 5.90 -1.34
N TYR A 167 30.15 5.06 -0.33
CA TYR A 167 30.07 3.59 -0.50
C TYR A 167 28.63 3.10 -0.73
N ARG A 168 27.59 3.88 -0.46
CA ARG A 168 26.18 3.55 -0.68
C ARG A 168 25.71 3.90 -2.08
N GLU A 169 26.32 4.92 -2.71
CA GLU A 169 25.96 5.38 -4.07
C GLU A 169 25.76 4.22 -5.04
N LYS A 170 26.68 3.23 -5.01
CA LYS A 170 26.60 2.08 -5.88
C LYS A 170 25.29 1.29 -5.71
N GLY A 171 24.85 1.06 -4.48
CA GLY A 171 23.60 0.37 -4.16
C GLY A 171 22.38 1.16 -4.63
N TYR A 172 22.37 2.45 -4.33
CA TYR A 172 21.29 3.34 -4.75
C TYR A 172 21.18 3.43 -6.27
N ASN A 173 22.32 3.56 -6.97
CA ASN A 173 22.36 3.60 -8.42
C ASN A 173 21.89 2.30 -9.09
N LEU A 174 22.10 1.15 -8.44
CA LEU A 174 21.61 -0.14 -8.91
C LEU A 174 20.10 -0.30 -8.75
N TYR A 175 19.58 -0.03 -7.56
CA TYR A 175 18.27 -0.52 -7.15
C TYR A 175 17.19 0.56 -7.02
N MET A 176 17.56 1.85 -6.89
CA MET A 176 16.60 2.91 -6.69
C MET A 176 16.24 3.60 -8.01
N THR A 177 15.05 4.19 -8.05
CA THR A 177 14.55 5.06 -9.12
C THR A 177 14.48 6.47 -8.57
N THR A 178 14.76 7.51 -9.37
CA THR A 178 14.60 8.89 -8.90
C THR A 178 13.15 9.34 -9.01
N VAL A 179 12.77 10.37 -8.26
CA VAL A 179 11.43 10.97 -8.34
C VAL A 179 11.13 11.45 -9.78
N ASP A 180 12.11 12.07 -10.44
CA ASP A 180 11.95 12.54 -11.82
C ASP A 180 11.76 11.38 -12.80
N GLU A 181 12.53 10.29 -12.64
CA GLU A 181 12.36 9.07 -13.46
C GLU A 181 10.98 8.46 -13.22
N PHE A 182 10.54 8.35 -11.96
CA PHE A 182 9.23 7.79 -11.62
C PHE A 182 8.08 8.59 -12.25
N ASN A 183 8.11 9.91 -12.15
CA ASN A 183 7.13 10.78 -12.81
C ASN A 183 7.08 10.57 -14.33
N GLN A 184 8.25 10.49 -14.99
CA GLN A 184 8.33 10.24 -16.44
C GLN A 184 7.82 8.84 -16.80
N ILE A 185 8.05 7.83 -15.96
CA ILE A 185 7.53 6.47 -16.13
C ILE A 185 6.00 6.49 -16.05
N LEU A 186 5.41 7.14 -15.04
CA LEU A 186 3.94 7.25 -14.90
C LEU A 186 3.30 7.90 -16.12
N GLU A 187 3.82 9.06 -16.56
CA GLU A 187 3.31 9.76 -17.73
C GLU A 187 3.45 8.90 -19.02
N SER A 188 4.55 8.18 -19.17
CA SER A 188 4.78 7.29 -20.32
C SER A 188 3.81 6.11 -20.33
N MET A 189 3.61 5.47 -19.20
CA MET A 189 2.68 4.34 -19.06
C MET A 189 1.24 4.80 -19.28
N TYR A 190 0.84 5.95 -18.72
CA TYR A 190 -0.49 6.54 -18.94
C TYR A 190 -0.73 6.83 -20.41
N ALA A 191 0.22 7.48 -21.08
CA ALA A 191 0.13 7.80 -22.51
C ALA A 191 0.03 6.53 -23.40
N ARG A 192 0.55 5.41 -22.95
CA ARG A 192 0.44 4.10 -23.62
C ARG A 192 -0.82 3.31 -23.24
N GLY A 193 -1.68 3.89 -22.42
CA GLY A 193 -2.96 3.29 -22.02
C GLY A 193 -2.90 2.28 -20.89
N TYR A 194 -1.82 2.25 -20.11
CA TYR A 194 -1.76 1.42 -18.92
C TYR A 194 -2.74 1.92 -17.85
N VAL A 195 -3.37 0.97 -17.13
CA VAL A 195 -4.32 1.21 -16.04
C VAL A 195 -3.91 0.36 -14.85
N LEU A 196 -3.69 1.00 -13.72
CA LEU A 196 -3.33 0.34 -12.46
C LEU A 196 -4.52 -0.47 -11.93
N VAL A 197 -4.29 -1.74 -11.63
CA VAL A 197 -5.28 -2.66 -11.08
C VAL A 197 -4.78 -3.29 -9.79
N SER A 198 -5.67 -3.73 -8.93
CA SER A 198 -5.33 -4.47 -7.73
C SER A 198 -4.91 -5.92 -8.08
N PRO A 199 -3.97 -6.55 -7.35
CA PRO A 199 -3.76 -7.99 -7.40
C PRO A 199 -5.05 -8.81 -7.25
N TYR A 200 -5.99 -8.31 -6.46
CA TYR A 200 -7.28 -8.95 -6.22
C TYR A 200 -8.25 -8.85 -7.42
N ASP A 201 -8.04 -7.89 -8.33
CA ASP A 201 -8.75 -7.83 -9.60
C ASP A 201 -8.20 -8.85 -10.61
N VAL A 202 -6.90 -9.17 -10.50
CA VAL A 202 -6.24 -10.15 -11.39
C VAL A 202 -6.68 -11.57 -11.08
N ALA A 203 -6.65 -11.96 -9.80
CA ALA A 203 -7.08 -13.28 -9.35
C ALA A 203 -7.58 -13.20 -7.90
N TYR A 204 -8.54 -14.05 -7.55
CA TYR A 204 -9.10 -14.09 -6.22
C TYR A 204 -9.64 -15.47 -5.83
N GLU A 205 -9.71 -15.70 -4.51
CA GLU A 205 -10.26 -16.95 -3.96
C GLU A 205 -11.80 -16.92 -4.02
N VAL A 206 -12.39 -17.99 -4.51
CA VAL A 206 -13.84 -18.22 -4.50
C VAL A 206 -14.17 -19.52 -3.77
N THR A 207 -15.39 -19.61 -3.25
CA THR A 207 -15.96 -20.84 -2.72
C THR A 207 -17.26 -21.11 -3.44
N ASP A 208 -17.31 -22.24 -4.14
CA ASP A 208 -18.48 -22.73 -4.86
C ASP A 208 -18.73 -24.22 -4.56
N GLU A 209 -19.55 -24.88 -5.39
CA GLU A 209 -19.87 -26.29 -5.24
C GLU A 209 -18.66 -27.22 -5.36
N THR A 210 -17.58 -26.79 -6.02
CA THR A 210 -16.33 -27.55 -6.19
C THR A 210 -15.38 -27.36 -5.02
N GLY A 211 -15.64 -26.38 -4.12
CA GLY A 211 -14.82 -26.05 -2.97
C GLY A 211 -14.26 -24.63 -3.05
N THR A 212 -13.21 -24.38 -2.27
CA THR A 212 -12.50 -23.11 -2.26
C THR A 212 -11.31 -23.20 -3.20
N HIS A 213 -11.23 -22.30 -4.19
CA HIS A 213 -10.15 -22.26 -5.17
C HIS A 213 -9.92 -20.84 -5.70
N PHE A 214 -8.76 -20.63 -6.32
CA PHE A 214 -8.44 -19.38 -7.02
C PHE A 214 -8.95 -19.39 -8.46
N LYS A 215 -9.40 -18.24 -8.93
CA LYS A 215 -9.69 -17.99 -10.35
C LYS A 215 -9.24 -16.62 -10.77
N TYR A 216 -9.05 -16.43 -12.09
CA TYR A 216 -8.85 -15.09 -12.65
C TYR A 216 -10.09 -14.23 -12.47
N GLY A 217 -9.85 -12.93 -12.29
CA GLY A 217 -10.88 -11.91 -12.27
C GLY A 217 -11.44 -11.61 -13.66
N ASP A 218 -12.28 -10.58 -13.70
CA ASP A 218 -12.82 -10.02 -14.94
C ASP A 218 -12.61 -8.50 -14.92
N ILE A 219 -11.43 -8.05 -15.38
CA ILE A 219 -11.10 -6.63 -15.50
C ILE A 219 -11.73 -6.11 -16.78
N ARG A 220 -12.69 -5.18 -16.63
CA ARG A 220 -13.42 -4.58 -17.76
C ARG A 220 -12.91 -3.17 -17.99
N LEU A 221 -12.34 -2.91 -19.17
CA LEU A 221 -11.72 -1.65 -19.55
C LEU A 221 -12.18 -1.21 -20.96
N PRO A 222 -12.02 0.06 -21.33
CA PRO A 222 -12.13 0.48 -22.72
C PRO A 222 -11.14 -0.28 -23.60
N GLU A 223 -11.49 -0.46 -24.87
CA GLU A 223 -10.61 -1.10 -25.84
C GLU A 223 -9.27 -0.37 -25.96
N GLY A 224 -8.17 -1.11 -25.95
CA GLY A 224 -6.80 -0.58 -26.03
C GLY A 224 -6.16 -0.23 -24.68
N LYS A 225 -6.90 -0.21 -23.58
CA LYS A 225 -6.32 -0.06 -22.25
C LYS A 225 -5.67 -1.38 -21.78
N ILE A 226 -4.58 -1.27 -21.00
CA ILE A 226 -3.72 -2.39 -20.59
C ILE A 226 -3.62 -2.40 -19.06
N PRO A 227 -4.18 -3.39 -18.36
CA PRO A 227 -4.07 -3.47 -16.92
C PRO A 227 -2.65 -3.84 -16.48
N PHE A 228 -2.17 -3.27 -15.37
CA PHE A 228 -0.92 -3.63 -14.74
C PHE A 228 -1.02 -3.51 -13.22
N VAL A 229 -0.14 -4.21 -12.50
CA VAL A 229 0.00 -4.12 -11.04
C VAL A 229 1.29 -3.38 -10.70
N MET A 230 1.30 -2.62 -9.61
CA MET A 230 2.47 -1.91 -9.09
C MET A 230 2.73 -2.29 -7.64
N SER A 231 4.01 -2.35 -7.25
CA SER A 231 4.41 -2.48 -5.85
C SER A 231 5.64 -1.63 -5.53
N GLN A 232 5.84 -1.37 -4.24
CA GLN A 232 7.07 -0.78 -3.71
C GLN A 232 7.60 -1.69 -2.61
N ASP A 233 8.88 -2.06 -2.70
CA ASP A 233 9.58 -2.83 -1.69
C ASP A 233 10.25 -1.90 -0.68
N ASP A 234 10.49 -2.40 0.54
CA ASP A 234 11.23 -1.72 1.60
C ASP A 234 10.65 -0.35 2.02
N VAL A 235 9.32 -0.26 2.17
CA VAL A 235 8.64 0.97 2.62
C VAL A 235 8.86 1.18 4.12
N ASN A 236 10.12 1.30 4.50
CA ASN A 236 10.59 1.36 5.88
C ASN A 236 11.38 2.64 6.18
N TYR A 237 11.94 3.30 5.16
CA TYR A 237 12.80 4.48 5.30
C TYR A 237 13.92 4.23 6.33
N TYR A 238 14.85 3.37 5.94
CA TYR A 238 15.92 2.89 6.82
C TYR A 238 16.82 4.02 7.34
N GLY A 239 17.22 3.92 8.59
CA GLY A 239 18.00 4.93 9.27
C GLY A 239 19.23 5.41 8.48
N TYR A 240 19.94 4.47 7.84
CA TYR A 240 21.11 4.82 7.03
C TYR A 240 20.79 5.68 5.79
N MET A 241 19.55 5.65 5.27
CA MET A 241 19.11 6.46 4.11
C MET A 241 18.71 7.87 4.53
N ILE A 242 18.18 8.02 5.73
CA ILE A 242 17.57 9.27 6.21
C ILE A 242 18.42 10.05 7.21
N GLY A 243 19.65 9.61 7.47
CA GLY A 243 20.58 10.28 8.38
C GLY A 243 20.33 9.98 9.87
N ASP A 244 19.51 8.97 10.16
CA ASP A 244 19.25 8.52 11.52
C ASP A 244 20.19 7.38 11.93
N GLU A 245 20.62 7.38 13.19
CA GLU A 245 21.47 6.31 13.75
C GLU A 245 20.58 5.23 14.38
N ASP A 246 20.82 3.96 14.03
CA ASP A 246 20.25 2.84 14.77
C ASP A 246 21.33 2.25 15.69
N PRO A 247 21.28 2.56 17.00
CA PRO A 247 22.28 2.05 17.96
C PRO A 247 22.33 0.53 18.05
N GLU A 248 21.21 -0.17 17.74
CA GLU A 248 21.18 -1.63 17.78
C GLU A 248 21.94 -2.28 16.62
N LEU A 249 22.06 -1.58 15.50
CA LEU A 249 22.75 -2.07 14.32
C LEU A 249 24.22 -1.67 14.28
N GLU A 250 24.73 -0.97 15.32
CA GLU A 250 26.10 -0.47 15.40
C GLU A 250 26.53 0.24 14.10
N ARG A 251 25.60 0.92 13.44
CA ARG A 251 25.90 1.63 12.18
C ARG A 251 26.66 2.91 12.49
N PRO A 252 27.72 3.20 11.74
CA PRO A 252 28.40 4.46 11.89
C PRO A 252 27.46 5.63 11.59
N ALA A 253 27.65 6.74 12.27
CA ALA A 253 26.96 7.98 11.96
C ALA A 253 26.97 8.25 10.46
N VAL A 254 25.82 8.59 9.91
CA VAL A 254 25.70 8.91 8.48
C VAL A 254 26.54 10.16 8.22
N ALA A 255 27.38 10.13 7.20
CA ALA A 255 28.24 11.27 6.87
C ALA A 255 27.41 12.54 6.56
N ASN A 256 26.18 12.36 6.10
CA ASN A 256 25.21 13.42 5.84
C ASN A 256 24.12 13.40 6.92
N ALA A 257 24.12 14.39 7.82
CA ALA A 257 23.17 14.49 8.93
C ALA A 257 21.70 14.56 8.50
N ASN A 258 21.42 14.97 7.24
CA ASN A 258 20.09 15.07 6.66
C ASN A 258 19.76 13.88 5.72
N GLY A 259 20.57 12.82 5.78
CA GLY A 259 20.42 11.61 4.97
C GLY A 259 20.88 11.74 3.52
N ASP A 260 20.69 10.67 2.77
CA ASP A 260 21.20 10.48 1.42
C ASP A 260 20.19 10.91 0.34
N GLY A 261 19.24 11.78 0.68
CA GLY A 261 18.29 12.35 -0.30
C GLY A 261 17.03 11.54 -0.51
N PHE A 262 16.54 10.83 0.50
CA PHE A 262 15.28 10.07 0.48
C PHE A 262 14.23 10.70 1.39
N ALA A 263 12.96 10.36 1.14
CA ALA A 263 11.88 10.65 2.08
C ALA A 263 12.18 10.03 3.45
N HIS A 264 11.64 10.63 4.50
CA HIS A 264 11.93 10.25 5.87
C HIS A 264 10.86 9.33 6.47
N LYS A 265 9.59 9.61 6.15
CA LYS A 265 8.43 8.97 6.79
C LYS A 265 7.17 9.21 5.96
N ILE A 266 6.25 8.25 5.96
CA ILE A 266 4.87 8.50 5.53
C ILE A 266 4.07 9.07 6.69
N VAL A 267 3.34 10.16 6.44
CA VAL A 267 2.46 10.82 7.40
C VAL A 267 1.09 11.06 6.77
N ILE A 268 0.11 11.45 7.59
CA ILE A 268 -1.21 11.86 7.11
C ILE A 268 -1.20 13.37 6.90
N GLY A 269 -1.49 13.81 5.67
CA GLY A 269 -1.59 15.22 5.31
C GLY A 269 -2.79 15.94 5.95
N GLU A 270 -2.81 17.25 5.87
CA GLU A 270 -3.94 18.07 6.36
C GLU A 270 -5.26 17.76 5.63
N ASP A 271 -5.16 17.28 4.41
CA ASP A 271 -6.29 16.82 3.56
C ASP A 271 -6.77 15.39 3.88
N GLY A 272 -6.09 14.70 4.81
CA GLY A 272 -6.36 13.32 5.19
C GLY A 272 -5.73 12.26 4.28
N TYR A 273 -5.02 12.65 3.21
CA TYR A 273 -4.31 11.72 2.33
C TYR A 273 -2.92 11.36 2.86
N PRO A 274 -2.39 10.17 2.51
CA PRO A 274 -1.02 9.82 2.87
C PRO A 274 -0.02 10.66 2.07
N THR A 275 0.94 11.27 2.78
CA THR A 275 2.02 12.10 2.21
C THR A 275 3.35 11.73 2.86
N CYS A 276 4.45 12.40 2.49
CA CYS A 276 5.77 12.10 3.03
C CYS A 276 6.40 13.32 3.72
N GLU A 277 7.16 13.06 4.78
CA GLU A 277 8.14 13.97 5.33
C GLU A 277 9.49 13.77 4.63
N TYR A 278 10.24 14.86 4.47
CA TYR A 278 11.55 14.88 3.84
C TYR A 278 12.41 16.00 4.43
N TYR A 279 13.68 15.70 4.75
CA TYR A 279 14.66 16.72 5.11
C TYR A 279 15.46 17.16 3.89
N ASP A 280 15.38 18.45 3.54
CA ASP A 280 16.21 19.01 2.47
C ASP A 280 17.70 19.07 2.87
N ALA A 281 18.57 19.47 1.93
CA ALA A 281 20.00 19.59 2.19
C ALA A 281 20.36 20.63 3.26
N ALA A 282 19.46 21.58 3.53
CA ALA A 282 19.63 22.60 4.57
C ALA A 282 19.11 22.15 5.95
N GLY A 283 18.48 20.96 6.03
CA GLY A 283 17.90 20.42 7.26
C GLY A 283 16.48 20.91 7.55
N ASN A 284 15.80 21.51 6.58
CA ASN A 284 14.38 21.86 6.74
C ASN A 284 13.50 20.63 6.55
N LEU A 285 12.59 20.41 7.49
CA LEU A 285 11.55 19.39 7.34
C LEU A 285 10.46 19.93 6.42
N LEU A 286 10.20 19.21 5.34
CA LEU A 286 9.20 19.51 4.33
C LEU A 286 8.19 18.36 4.29
N THR A 287 6.93 18.66 3.93
CA THR A 287 5.88 17.67 3.70
C THR A 287 5.40 17.78 2.26
N GLY A 288 5.24 16.64 1.57
CA GLY A 288 4.82 16.62 0.18
C GLY A 288 5.10 15.31 -0.55
N SER A 289 5.14 15.39 -1.89
CA SER A 289 5.23 14.25 -2.80
C SER A 289 6.68 13.82 -3.02
N TYR A 290 7.29 13.25 -1.97
CA TYR A 290 8.70 12.88 -1.93
C TYR A 290 8.96 11.37 -2.11
N ASP A 291 7.91 10.53 -2.28
CA ASP A 291 8.05 9.12 -2.58
C ASP A 291 6.83 8.62 -3.36
N LEU A 292 6.84 7.36 -3.77
CA LEU A 292 5.84 6.71 -4.60
C LEU A 292 4.40 6.95 -4.11
N VAL A 293 4.16 6.85 -2.80
CA VAL A 293 2.81 6.95 -2.23
C VAL A 293 2.15 8.29 -2.57
N PRO A 294 2.65 9.46 -2.14
CA PRO A 294 2.00 10.73 -2.45
C PRO A 294 2.05 11.09 -3.95
N ILE A 295 3.13 10.72 -4.66
CA ILE A 295 3.22 10.99 -6.10
C ILE A 295 2.13 10.24 -6.87
N LEU A 296 1.87 8.98 -6.52
CA LEU A 296 0.81 8.19 -7.15
C LEU A 296 -0.59 8.70 -6.78
N GLU A 297 -0.79 9.18 -5.54
CA GLU A 297 -2.05 9.85 -5.15
C GLU A 297 -2.30 11.09 -6.03
N ASP A 298 -1.32 12.00 -6.11
CA ASP A 298 -1.40 13.20 -6.95
C ASP A 298 -1.68 12.85 -8.42
N PHE A 299 -1.01 11.81 -8.92
CA PHE A 299 -1.17 11.35 -10.30
C PHE A 299 -2.60 10.84 -10.56
N ILE A 300 -3.15 10.03 -9.66
CA ILE A 300 -4.51 9.49 -9.77
C ILE A 300 -5.57 10.59 -9.59
N GLN A 301 -5.34 11.57 -8.71
CA GLN A 301 -6.24 12.72 -8.58
C GLN A 301 -6.32 13.52 -9.90
N LYS A 302 -5.19 13.65 -10.59
CA LYS A 302 -5.13 14.30 -11.90
C LYS A 302 -5.66 13.42 -13.05
N HIS A 303 -5.45 12.12 -12.98
CA HIS A 303 -5.77 11.11 -13.98
C HIS A 303 -6.53 9.93 -13.37
N PRO A 304 -7.81 10.10 -12.97
CA PRO A 304 -8.57 9.05 -12.30
C PRO A 304 -8.72 7.78 -13.16
N ASP A 305 -8.71 7.91 -14.50
CA ASP A 305 -8.71 6.79 -15.44
C ASP A 305 -7.40 5.98 -15.50
N PHE A 306 -6.38 6.40 -14.77
CA PHE A 306 -5.17 5.60 -14.56
C PHE A 306 -5.37 4.49 -13.51
N SER A 307 -6.39 4.58 -12.66
CA SER A 307 -6.65 3.66 -11.55
C SER A 307 -8.00 2.97 -11.70
N TYR A 308 -7.99 1.65 -11.84
CA TYR A 308 -9.20 0.83 -11.94
C TYR A 308 -9.87 0.70 -10.58
N LYS A 309 -11.07 1.29 -10.44
CA LYS A 309 -11.88 1.25 -9.21
C LYS A 309 -11.12 1.67 -7.94
N GLY A 310 -10.28 2.70 -8.08
CA GLY A 310 -9.52 3.22 -6.95
C GLY A 310 -8.32 2.36 -6.53
N ALA A 311 -7.84 1.45 -7.38
CA ALA A 311 -6.67 0.62 -7.11
C ALA A 311 -5.43 1.48 -6.78
N ARG A 312 -4.63 1.02 -5.83
CA ARG A 312 -3.31 1.57 -5.47
C ARG A 312 -2.25 0.47 -5.54
N ALA A 313 -1.01 0.86 -5.35
CA ALA A 313 0.10 -0.09 -5.33
C ALA A 313 0.12 -0.96 -4.06
N VAL A 314 0.90 -2.03 -4.12
CA VAL A 314 1.21 -2.91 -2.99
C VAL A 314 2.46 -2.40 -2.31
N LEU A 315 2.42 -2.18 -1.01
CA LEU A 315 3.55 -1.72 -0.21
C LEU A 315 4.12 -2.88 0.62
N GLY A 316 5.37 -3.22 0.39
CA GLY A 316 6.09 -4.29 1.10
C GLY A 316 6.95 -3.74 2.22
N MET A 317 6.69 -4.18 3.46
CA MET A 317 7.47 -3.79 4.63
C MET A 317 8.32 -4.93 5.14
N THR A 318 9.55 -4.60 5.58
CA THR A 318 10.35 -5.45 6.47
C THR A 318 10.10 -5.07 7.93
N GLY A 319 10.67 -5.81 8.87
CA GLY A 319 10.44 -5.57 10.30
C GLY A 319 11.67 -5.15 11.10
N TYR A 320 12.85 -5.13 10.50
CA TYR A 320 14.08 -4.97 11.27
C TYR A 320 14.41 -3.53 11.70
N GLU A 321 13.74 -2.51 11.13
CA GLU A 321 13.83 -1.12 11.60
C GLU A 321 12.47 -0.47 11.89
N GLY A 322 11.38 -1.17 11.64
CA GLY A 322 10.02 -0.64 11.78
C GLY A 322 9.35 -0.43 10.42
N VAL A 323 8.26 0.33 10.36
CA VAL A 323 7.43 0.49 9.16
C VAL A 323 7.14 1.96 8.86
N PHE A 324 7.05 2.32 7.59
CA PHE A 324 6.70 3.67 7.12
C PHE A 324 7.60 4.80 7.63
N GLY A 325 8.82 4.49 8.12
CA GLY A 325 9.72 5.46 8.79
C GLY A 325 9.54 5.56 10.31
N TYR A 326 8.54 4.88 10.88
CA TYR A 326 8.35 4.79 12.32
C TYR A 326 9.23 3.69 12.92
N ARG A 327 9.89 3.99 14.04
CA ARG A 327 10.84 3.08 14.71
C ARG A 327 10.09 2.06 15.58
N THR A 328 9.31 1.17 14.94
CA THR A 328 8.41 0.23 15.61
C THR A 328 8.99 -1.14 15.92
N LYS A 329 10.28 -1.37 15.61
CA LYS A 329 10.97 -2.59 16.06
C LYS A 329 11.00 -2.64 17.59
N PRO A 330 10.67 -3.77 18.23
CA PRO A 330 10.62 -3.86 19.71
C PRO A 330 11.87 -3.40 20.44
N GLY A 331 13.08 -3.60 19.86
CA GLY A 331 14.35 -3.13 20.46
C GLY A 331 14.50 -1.62 20.49
N HIS A 332 13.80 -0.87 19.63
CA HIS A 332 13.84 0.58 19.64
C HIS A 332 13.29 1.20 20.94
N LYS A 333 12.47 0.44 21.69
CA LYS A 333 12.01 0.83 23.01
C LYS A 333 13.15 1.11 24.00
N ASP A 334 14.26 0.38 23.90
CA ASP A 334 15.37 0.47 24.84
C ASP A 334 16.11 1.82 24.78
N PHE A 335 16.11 2.47 23.61
CA PHE A 335 16.74 3.80 23.44
C PHE A 335 15.75 4.94 23.29
N LEU A 336 14.56 4.72 22.74
CA LEU A 336 13.51 5.76 22.66
C LEU A 336 12.83 5.98 24.02
N GLY A 337 12.79 4.95 24.87
CA GLY A 337 11.94 4.87 26.04
C GLY A 337 10.50 4.45 25.70
N GLU A 338 9.79 3.96 26.71
CA GLU A 338 8.44 3.38 26.53
C GLU A 338 7.46 4.33 25.85
N GLU A 339 7.34 5.56 26.34
CA GLU A 339 6.33 6.51 25.88
C GLU A 339 6.56 6.92 24.41
N ALA A 340 7.79 7.26 24.03
CA ALA A 340 8.12 7.61 22.66
C ALA A 340 7.96 6.41 21.70
N TYR A 341 8.37 5.21 22.13
CA TYR A 341 8.16 4.01 21.34
C TYR A 341 6.68 3.72 21.11
N GLN A 342 5.83 3.83 22.13
CA GLN A 342 4.39 3.62 21.97
C GLN A 342 3.77 4.64 21.03
N LYS A 343 4.22 5.88 21.05
CA LYS A 343 3.80 6.92 20.11
C LYS A 343 4.15 6.56 18.66
N GLU A 344 5.37 6.07 18.40
CA GLU A 344 5.76 5.56 17.07
C GLU A 344 4.84 4.42 16.59
N VAL A 345 4.53 3.48 17.46
CA VAL A 345 3.63 2.36 17.16
C VAL A 345 2.20 2.83 16.85
N GLU A 346 1.66 3.76 17.63
CA GLU A 346 0.32 4.31 17.44
C GLU A 346 0.21 5.07 16.12
N GLN A 347 1.16 5.97 15.83
CA GLN A 347 1.21 6.72 14.60
C GLN A 347 1.38 5.81 13.36
N ALA A 348 2.21 4.77 13.46
CA ALA A 348 2.33 3.77 12.38
C ALA A 348 1.01 3.04 12.11
N LYS A 349 0.21 2.74 13.15
CA LYS A 349 -1.13 2.15 12.98
C LYS A 349 -2.11 3.11 12.30
N GLU A 350 -2.07 4.39 12.67
CA GLU A 350 -2.90 5.42 12.03
C GLU A 350 -2.57 5.56 10.55
N VAL A 351 -1.28 5.59 10.20
CA VAL A 351 -0.82 5.63 8.81
C VAL A 351 -1.21 4.34 8.06
N ALA A 352 -1.05 3.16 8.67
CA ALA A 352 -1.48 1.91 8.06
C ALA A 352 -2.99 1.90 7.77
N GLN A 353 -3.80 2.46 8.67
CA GLN A 353 -5.24 2.57 8.45
C GLN A 353 -5.56 3.59 7.35
N CYS A 354 -4.92 4.76 7.35
CA CYS A 354 -5.05 5.77 6.31
C CYS A 354 -4.73 5.18 4.92
N LEU A 355 -3.60 4.49 4.77
CA LEU A 355 -3.21 3.83 3.53
C LEU A 355 -4.30 2.83 3.07
N ARG A 356 -4.81 1.99 3.96
CA ARG A 356 -5.86 1.01 3.64
C ARG A 356 -7.17 1.68 3.23
N ASP A 357 -7.55 2.76 3.90
CA ASP A 357 -8.79 3.52 3.61
C ASP A 357 -8.72 4.18 2.22
N HIS A 358 -7.52 4.51 1.74
CA HIS A 358 -7.26 5.03 0.39
C HIS A 358 -6.97 3.93 -0.66
N GLY A 359 -7.13 2.64 -0.33
CA GLY A 359 -7.02 1.55 -1.30
C GLY A 359 -5.62 0.95 -1.46
N TRP A 360 -4.63 1.40 -0.67
CA TRP A 360 -3.29 0.82 -0.64
C TRP A 360 -3.31 -0.57 -0.03
N ILE A 361 -2.48 -1.47 -0.57
CA ILE A 361 -2.38 -2.84 -0.11
C ILE A 361 -1.06 -3.00 0.64
N LEU A 362 -1.14 -3.44 1.90
CA LEU A 362 0.03 -3.65 2.74
C LEU A 362 0.42 -5.12 2.68
N ALA A 363 1.72 -5.40 2.46
CA ALA A 363 2.23 -6.72 2.19
C ALA A 363 3.49 -7.06 3.02
N SER A 364 3.77 -8.34 3.16
CA SER A 364 5.00 -8.81 3.77
C SER A 364 6.16 -8.72 2.78
N HIS A 365 7.26 -8.12 3.24
CA HIS A 365 8.59 -8.26 2.61
C HIS A 365 9.54 -9.03 3.56
N THR A 366 8.97 -9.93 4.39
CA THR A 366 9.63 -10.69 5.47
C THR A 366 10.09 -9.79 6.63
N TYR A 367 10.46 -10.38 7.78
CA TYR A 367 10.98 -9.59 8.89
C TYR A 367 12.39 -9.08 8.65
N GLY A 368 13.32 -9.96 8.28
CA GLY A 368 14.74 -9.68 8.20
C GLY A 368 15.33 -9.72 6.79
N HIS A 369 14.49 -9.62 5.77
CA HIS A 369 14.87 -9.62 4.35
C HIS A 369 15.74 -10.83 3.90
N PRO A 370 15.50 -12.08 4.40
CA PRO A 370 16.27 -13.22 3.95
C PRO A 370 15.86 -13.70 2.56
N SER A 371 16.79 -14.24 1.80
CA SER A 371 16.51 -14.98 0.57
C SER A 371 15.79 -16.29 0.89
N LEU A 372 14.45 -16.28 1.00
CA LEU A 372 13.64 -17.39 1.54
C LEU A 372 13.87 -18.72 0.82
N GLY A 373 14.12 -18.71 -0.49
CA GLY A 373 14.46 -19.90 -1.25
C GLY A 373 15.77 -20.57 -0.79
N GLN A 374 16.71 -19.80 -0.24
CA GLN A 374 18.07 -20.24 0.08
C GLN A 374 18.30 -20.57 1.56
N VAL A 375 17.50 -20.00 2.47
CA VAL A 375 17.64 -20.22 3.92
C VAL A 375 16.94 -21.51 4.35
N SER A 376 17.23 -22.00 5.57
CA SER A 376 16.59 -23.21 6.10
C SER A 376 15.09 -23.00 6.42
N VAL A 377 14.35 -24.11 6.53
CA VAL A 377 12.93 -24.11 6.91
C VAL A 377 12.70 -23.43 8.27
N GLU A 378 13.59 -23.68 9.24
CA GLU A 378 13.52 -23.07 10.57
C GLU A 378 13.73 -21.55 10.51
N ARG A 379 14.60 -21.08 9.59
CA ARG A 379 14.81 -19.64 9.38
C ARG A 379 13.56 -18.99 8.78
N VAL A 380 12.91 -19.63 7.80
CA VAL A 380 11.63 -19.16 7.25
C VAL A 380 10.58 -19.08 8.35
N ALA A 381 10.43 -20.15 9.16
CA ALA A 381 9.46 -20.18 10.25
C ALA A 381 9.69 -19.07 11.30
N THR A 382 10.97 -18.86 11.67
CA THR A 382 11.33 -17.84 12.66
C THR A 382 11.11 -16.44 12.14
N ASP A 383 11.46 -16.18 10.88
CA ASP A 383 11.30 -14.89 10.22
C ASP A 383 9.83 -14.54 10.05
N THR A 384 9.02 -15.49 9.55
CA THR A 384 7.56 -15.33 9.41
C THR A 384 6.88 -15.05 10.74
N GLN A 385 7.26 -15.80 11.81
CA GLN A 385 6.67 -15.56 13.13
C GLN A 385 7.03 -14.19 13.70
N LYS A 386 8.30 -13.74 13.51
CA LYS A 386 8.69 -12.38 13.92
C LYS A 386 7.92 -11.32 13.16
N TRP A 387 7.75 -11.50 11.85
CA TRP A 387 7.00 -10.55 11.02
C TRP A 387 5.54 -10.43 11.51
N GLU A 388 4.87 -11.56 11.75
CA GLU A 388 3.51 -11.59 12.30
C GLU A 388 3.44 -10.87 13.67
N ASP A 389 4.38 -11.14 14.56
CA ASP A 389 4.35 -10.61 15.92
C ASP A 389 4.67 -9.11 15.98
N THR A 390 5.45 -8.58 15.04
CA THR A 390 5.93 -7.18 15.07
C THR A 390 5.30 -6.31 14.00
N VAL A 391 5.31 -6.72 12.74
CA VAL A 391 4.83 -5.91 11.61
C VAL A 391 3.33 -6.07 11.43
N GLU A 392 2.83 -7.30 11.27
CA GLU A 392 1.40 -7.54 11.07
C GLU A 392 0.56 -7.03 12.25
N SER A 393 1.11 -7.04 13.47
CA SER A 393 0.45 -6.48 14.65
C SER A 393 0.20 -4.97 14.56
N ILE A 394 0.92 -4.26 13.71
CA ILE A 394 0.81 -2.83 13.45
C ILE A 394 -0.02 -2.57 12.20
N ILE A 395 0.36 -3.17 11.07
CA ILE A 395 -0.25 -2.88 9.79
C ILE A 395 -1.54 -3.69 9.54
N GLY A 396 -1.89 -4.63 10.40
CA GLY A 396 -3.04 -5.54 10.23
C GLY A 396 -2.75 -6.72 9.33
N ASP A 397 -3.76 -7.60 9.19
CA ASP A 397 -3.66 -8.85 8.42
C ASP A 397 -3.20 -8.62 6.96
N CYS A 398 -2.25 -9.44 6.51
CA CYS A 398 -1.76 -9.46 5.13
C CYS A 398 -1.87 -10.86 4.53
N ASP A 399 -2.11 -10.93 3.22
CA ASP A 399 -2.17 -12.18 2.46
C ASP A 399 -1.24 -12.17 1.24
N ILE A 400 -0.42 -11.14 1.11
CA ILE A 400 0.57 -10.97 0.03
C ILE A 400 1.98 -11.02 0.61
N ILE A 401 2.88 -11.76 -0.04
CA ILE A 401 4.32 -11.68 0.17
C ILE A 401 5.02 -11.22 -1.11
N LEU A 402 5.89 -10.23 -0.96
CA LEU A 402 6.85 -9.81 -1.96
C LEU A 402 8.20 -10.43 -1.54
N TYR A 403 8.74 -11.35 -2.35
CA TYR A 403 9.96 -12.08 -1.96
C TYR A 403 11.19 -11.19 -2.01
N PRO A 404 11.93 -11.04 -0.90
CA PRO A 404 13.24 -10.39 -0.91
C PRO A 404 14.19 -11.04 -1.92
N ASN A 405 14.91 -10.20 -2.67
CA ASN A 405 15.84 -10.62 -3.72
C ASN A 405 15.18 -11.53 -4.79
N GLY A 406 13.85 -11.53 -4.91
CA GLY A 406 13.12 -12.45 -5.77
C GLY A 406 13.29 -13.93 -5.40
N SER A 407 13.78 -14.22 -4.21
CA SER A 407 14.17 -15.58 -3.78
C SER A 407 12.95 -16.41 -3.36
N ASP A 408 12.27 -16.95 -4.35
CA ASP A 408 11.09 -17.79 -4.21
C ASP A 408 11.39 -19.16 -3.56
N VAL A 409 10.45 -19.69 -2.79
CA VAL A 409 10.62 -20.95 -2.03
C VAL A 409 10.56 -22.22 -2.88
N ALA A 410 10.13 -22.13 -4.13
CA ALA A 410 10.06 -23.27 -5.06
C ALA A 410 10.66 -22.96 -6.46
N GLY A 411 11.30 -21.81 -6.65
CA GLY A 411 11.80 -21.39 -7.96
C GLY A 411 10.68 -21.28 -9.00
N ILE A 412 10.66 -22.11 -10.04
CA ILE A 412 9.59 -22.15 -11.07
C ILE A 412 8.57 -23.26 -10.85
N GLU A 413 8.83 -24.16 -9.91
CA GLU A 413 7.95 -25.31 -9.66
C GLU A 413 6.65 -24.86 -8.99
N LYS A 414 5.58 -25.66 -9.19
CA LYS A 414 4.31 -25.43 -8.51
C LYS A 414 4.46 -25.57 -7.00
N TYR A 415 3.75 -24.72 -6.26
CA TYR A 415 3.66 -24.89 -4.82
C TYR A 415 2.78 -26.09 -4.46
N THR A 416 3.28 -26.91 -3.54
CA THR A 416 2.55 -28.02 -2.95
C THR A 416 2.73 -28.01 -1.45
N MET A 417 1.83 -28.63 -0.71
CA MET A 417 1.92 -28.74 0.76
C MET A 417 3.11 -29.61 1.23
N ASP A 418 3.78 -30.31 0.32
CA ASP A 418 5.04 -31.02 0.61
C ASP A 418 6.23 -30.06 0.70
N ASN A 419 6.13 -28.86 0.14
CA ASN A 419 7.13 -27.80 0.35
C ASN A 419 6.91 -27.15 1.72
N GLU A 420 7.76 -27.50 2.68
CA GLU A 420 7.63 -27.02 4.06
C GLU A 420 7.71 -25.50 4.18
N LYS A 421 8.51 -24.81 3.34
CA LYS A 421 8.60 -23.35 3.35
C LYS A 421 7.32 -22.70 2.84
N PHE A 422 6.78 -23.20 1.72
CA PHE A 422 5.47 -22.74 1.23
C PHE A 422 4.38 -22.97 2.28
N LYS A 423 4.39 -24.16 2.90
CA LYS A 423 3.40 -24.48 3.93
C LYS A 423 3.43 -23.51 5.10
N ILE A 424 4.61 -23.07 5.55
CA ILE A 424 4.77 -22.07 6.62
C ILE A 424 4.09 -20.76 6.21
N LEU A 425 4.42 -20.26 5.02
CA LEU A 425 3.85 -19.02 4.50
C LEU A 425 2.32 -19.13 4.29
N TYR A 426 1.86 -20.27 3.75
CA TYR A 426 0.45 -20.53 3.57
C TYR A 426 -0.32 -20.59 4.90
N ASP A 427 0.25 -21.25 5.91
CA ASP A 427 -0.34 -21.38 7.25
C ASP A 427 -0.36 -20.02 7.99
N SER A 428 0.54 -19.09 7.65
CA SER A 428 0.52 -17.71 8.15
C SER A 428 -0.55 -16.83 7.51
N GLY A 429 -1.19 -17.29 6.44
CA GLY A 429 -2.28 -16.57 5.78
C GLY A 429 -1.95 -16.03 4.40
N ILE A 430 -0.71 -16.17 3.94
CA ILE A 430 -0.30 -15.71 2.61
C ILE A 430 -1.00 -16.54 1.54
N ARG A 431 -1.48 -15.84 0.49
CA ARG A 431 -2.19 -16.40 -0.66
C ARG A 431 -1.66 -15.89 -2.00
N TYR A 432 -1.04 -14.71 -2.00
CA TYR A 432 -0.43 -14.09 -3.17
C TYR A 432 1.07 -14.02 -2.98
N PHE A 433 1.82 -14.55 -3.95
CA PHE A 433 3.27 -14.73 -3.87
C PHE A 433 3.93 -14.06 -5.07
N TYR A 434 4.78 -13.09 -4.83
CA TYR A 434 5.44 -12.34 -5.90
C TYR A 434 6.96 -12.41 -5.78
N ASN A 435 7.60 -13.02 -6.80
CA ASN A 435 9.04 -13.03 -6.93
C ASN A 435 9.54 -11.90 -7.87
N VAL A 436 10.79 -11.92 -8.25
CA VAL A 436 11.35 -11.05 -9.30
C VAL A 436 11.60 -11.89 -10.53
N ASP A 437 10.99 -11.48 -11.65
CA ASP A 437 11.15 -12.09 -12.95
C ASP A 437 11.31 -10.98 -13.99
N SER A 438 12.31 -11.07 -14.83
CA SER A 438 12.58 -10.04 -15.86
C SER A 438 11.75 -10.20 -17.13
N SER A 439 10.85 -11.17 -17.20
CA SER A 439 9.87 -11.31 -18.29
C SER A 439 8.78 -10.23 -18.22
N VAL A 440 8.10 -9.97 -19.32
CA VAL A 440 7.04 -8.95 -19.38
C VAL A 440 5.91 -9.30 -18.43
N ALA A 441 5.47 -10.55 -18.43
CA ALA A 441 4.50 -11.06 -17.49
C ALA A 441 4.72 -12.55 -17.26
N TRP A 442 4.56 -12.97 -16.01
CA TRP A 442 4.55 -14.37 -15.61
C TRP A 442 3.62 -14.54 -14.43
N CYS A 443 2.73 -15.51 -14.50
CA CYS A 443 1.93 -15.88 -13.36
C CYS A 443 1.60 -17.38 -13.34
N GLN A 444 1.22 -17.88 -12.17
CA GLN A 444 0.77 -19.22 -11.93
C GLN A 444 -0.47 -19.18 -11.04
N LEU A 445 -1.59 -19.67 -11.56
CA LEU A 445 -2.82 -19.86 -10.80
C LEU A 445 -2.78 -21.27 -10.20
N GLY A 446 -2.69 -21.36 -8.90
CA GLY A 446 -2.86 -22.61 -8.14
C GLY A 446 -4.29 -22.76 -7.64
N ASP A 447 -4.59 -23.91 -7.03
CA ASP A 447 -5.91 -24.12 -6.42
C ASP A 447 -6.09 -23.18 -5.21
N ASP A 448 -5.06 -23.04 -4.37
CA ASP A 448 -5.09 -22.32 -3.10
C ASP A 448 -4.29 -21.02 -3.10
N TYR A 449 -3.69 -20.62 -4.22
CA TYR A 449 -2.80 -19.47 -4.30
C TYR A 449 -2.75 -18.83 -5.68
N PHE A 450 -2.35 -17.57 -5.71
CA PHE A 450 -1.89 -16.90 -6.91
C PHE A 450 -0.42 -16.52 -6.75
N ARG A 451 0.36 -16.66 -7.82
CA ARG A 451 1.78 -16.38 -7.86
C ARG A 451 2.16 -15.65 -9.14
N GLY A 452 3.02 -14.64 -9.04
CA GLY A 452 3.45 -13.85 -10.19
C GLY A 452 4.88 -13.36 -10.09
N GLY A 453 5.48 -13.08 -11.26
CA GLY A 453 6.78 -12.42 -11.37
C GLY A 453 6.61 -10.91 -11.44
N ARG A 454 7.56 -10.18 -10.84
CA ARG A 454 7.62 -8.72 -10.87
C ARG A 454 8.84 -8.24 -11.66
N ARG A 455 8.65 -7.14 -12.39
CA ARG A 455 9.70 -6.48 -13.18
C ARG A 455 10.24 -5.30 -12.41
N ASN A 456 11.53 -5.29 -12.11
CA ASN A 456 12.18 -4.15 -11.48
C ASN A 456 12.34 -2.99 -12.48
N LEU A 457 11.92 -1.80 -12.04
CA LEU A 457 12.14 -0.54 -12.73
C LEU A 457 13.14 0.26 -11.92
N ASP A 458 14.43 0.06 -12.17
CA ASP A 458 15.55 0.60 -11.41
C ASP A 458 16.72 1.02 -12.32
N GLY A 459 17.73 1.67 -11.74
CA GLY A 459 18.88 2.14 -12.51
C GLY A 459 19.61 1.02 -13.23
N TYR A 460 19.75 -0.16 -12.60
CA TYR A 460 20.39 -1.31 -13.26
C TYR A 460 19.60 -1.78 -14.48
N ARG A 461 18.30 -1.89 -14.36
CA ARG A 461 17.44 -2.37 -15.46
C ARG A 461 17.38 -1.36 -16.60
N MET A 462 17.19 -0.08 -16.28
CA MET A 462 17.13 0.98 -17.26
C MET A 462 18.45 1.09 -18.07
N TYR A 463 19.60 0.96 -17.40
CA TYR A 463 20.90 1.08 -18.05
C TYR A 463 21.31 -0.19 -18.83
N ASN A 464 21.21 -1.37 -18.21
CA ASN A 464 21.78 -2.61 -18.74
C ASN A 464 20.83 -3.43 -19.63
N SER A 465 19.52 -3.18 -19.54
CA SER A 465 18.52 -3.95 -20.29
C SER A 465 17.32 -3.08 -20.70
N PRO A 466 17.55 -1.89 -21.32
CA PRO A 466 16.48 -0.94 -21.66
C PRO A 466 15.38 -1.58 -22.52
N GLY A 467 15.75 -2.40 -23.50
CA GLY A 467 14.82 -3.09 -24.40
C GLY A 467 13.80 -4.02 -23.69
N ARG A 468 14.05 -4.36 -22.42
CA ARG A 468 13.06 -5.09 -21.61
C ARG A 468 11.96 -4.20 -21.02
N LEU A 469 12.07 -2.88 -21.22
CA LEU A 469 11.13 -1.87 -20.71
C LEU A 469 10.39 -1.13 -21.84
N ASP A 470 10.70 -1.45 -23.11
CA ASP A 470 10.18 -0.75 -24.29
C ASP A 470 8.64 -0.76 -24.38
N ASP A 471 7.99 -1.74 -23.80
CA ASP A 471 6.52 -1.80 -23.69
C ASP A 471 5.96 -0.77 -22.69
N LEU A 472 6.74 -0.38 -21.67
CA LEU A 472 6.32 0.54 -20.61
C LEU A 472 6.72 1.99 -20.91
N PHE A 473 8.00 2.22 -21.24
CA PHE A 473 8.58 3.55 -21.50
C PHE A 473 9.90 3.44 -22.27
N ASP A 474 10.42 4.57 -22.73
CA ASP A 474 11.77 4.68 -23.30
C ASP A 474 12.78 4.86 -22.15
N ALA A 475 13.43 3.77 -21.77
CA ALA A 475 14.39 3.78 -20.67
C ALA A 475 15.58 4.72 -20.89
N ALA A 476 16.02 4.91 -22.12
CA ALA A 476 17.13 5.81 -22.43
C ALA A 476 16.74 7.30 -22.29
N ALA A 477 15.48 7.62 -22.54
CA ALA A 477 14.96 8.98 -22.36
C ALA A 477 14.69 9.31 -20.88
N VAL A 478 14.26 8.31 -20.11
CA VAL A 478 13.91 8.46 -18.69
C VAL A 478 15.15 8.45 -17.79
N PHE A 479 16.17 7.66 -18.10
CA PHE A 479 17.37 7.47 -17.27
C PHE A 479 18.06 8.80 -16.95
N SER A 480 18.17 9.13 -15.64
CA SER A 480 18.72 10.42 -15.18
C SER A 480 20.20 10.58 -15.57
N LYS A 481 20.53 11.78 -16.03
CA LYS A 481 21.92 12.16 -16.39
C LYS A 481 22.81 12.37 -15.16
N ALA A 482 22.25 12.50 -13.98
CA ALA A 482 23.00 12.61 -12.73
C ALA A 482 23.53 11.25 -12.25
N ARG A 483 22.98 10.15 -12.77
CA ARG A 483 23.44 8.81 -12.39
C ARG A 483 24.88 8.54 -12.80
N PRO A 484 25.71 8.03 -11.86
CA PRO A 484 27.03 7.52 -12.21
C PRO A 484 26.94 6.35 -13.22
N THR A 485 27.81 6.38 -14.23
CA THR A 485 27.89 5.32 -15.24
C THR A 485 29.32 4.79 -15.34
N PRO A 486 29.53 3.47 -15.59
CA PRO A 486 28.49 2.44 -15.83
C PRO A 486 27.76 2.01 -14.57
N VAL A 487 26.48 1.63 -14.70
CA VAL A 487 25.69 1.01 -13.61
C VAL A 487 26.02 -0.49 -13.58
N SER A 488 26.79 -0.94 -12.59
CA SER A 488 27.28 -2.32 -12.51
C SER A 488 27.38 -2.82 -11.07
N PHE A 489 27.24 -4.14 -10.89
CA PHE A 489 27.46 -4.82 -9.60
C PHE A 489 28.91 -4.70 -9.10
#